data_a6bb532874df00ac4300ceddccf34751
#
_entry.id   a6bb532874df00ac4300ceddccf34751
#
_cell.length_a   1.000
_cell.length_b   1.000
_cell.length_c   1.000
_cell.angle_alpha   90.00
_cell.angle_beta   90.00
_cell.angle_gamma   90.00
#
_symmetry.space_group_name_H-M   'P 1'
#
loop_
_entity.id
_entity.type
_entity.pdbx_description
1 polymer ?
#
loop_
_entity_poly.entity_id
_entity_poly.type
_entity_poly.pdbx_seq_one_letter_code
_entity_poly.pdbx_strand_id
1 'polypeptide(L)'
;FKRSVVCTTIETNRSYPEIMRNSPLIEDRVKAMADISARGIKTYVTTEPLMEFDLNEMIECIKMCNPEQVNIGKNTNGKVCIPEPTPEEVQALAEELKKFTKVEVKKNAKIWFK
;
A
#
# COMPACT_ATOMS: atom_id res chain seq x y z
N PHE A 1 -1.55 14.19 -20.37
CA PHE A 1 -2.36 13.43 -19.42
C PHE A 1 -2.39 14.08 -18.05
N LYS A 2 -2.78 15.36 -18.02
CA LYS A 2 -2.79 16.15 -16.78
C LYS A 2 -3.71 15.61 -15.69
N ARG A 3 -4.66 14.75 -16.07
CA ARG A 3 -5.65 14.21 -15.14
C ARG A 3 -5.50 12.71 -14.91
N SER A 4 -4.45 12.11 -15.47
CA SER A 4 -4.22 10.69 -15.28
C SER A 4 -3.58 10.43 -13.93
N VAL A 5 -4.01 9.36 -13.30
CA VAL A 5 -3.43 8.86 -12.05
C VAL A 5 -2.99 7.42 -12.29
N VAL A 6 -1.76 7.14 -11.94
CA VAL A 6 -1.23 5.77 -12.05
C VAL A 6 -1.26 5.14 -10.65
N CYS A 7 -1.85 3.97 -10.56
CA CYS A 7 -2.01 3.26 -9.29
C CYS A 7 -1.17 1.99 -9.28
N THR A 8 -0.63 1.65 -8.13
CA THR A 8 -0.01 0.36 -7.92
C THR A 8 -0.42 -0.18 -6.55
N THR A 9 -0.29 -1.49 -6.38
CA THR A 9 -0.58 -2.14 -5.11
C THR A 9 0.72 -2.45 -4.38
N ILE A 10 0.83 -1.98 -3.15
CA ILE A 10 1.92 -2.34 -2.24
C ILE A 10 1.25 -2.90 -0.99
N GLU A 11 0.96 -4.19 -1.01
CA GLU A 11 0.23 -4.85 0.07
C GLU A 11 1.10 -5.15 1.29
N THR A 12 2.42 -5.11 1.12
CA THR A 12 3.40 -5.37 2.19
C THR A 12 4.79 -5.00 1.67
N ASN A 13 5.75 -4.86 2.58
CA ASN A 13 7.17 -4.75 2.21
C ASN A 13 7.83 -6.13 2.13
N ARG A 14 7.11 -7.18 2.55
CA ARG A 14 7.63 -8.55 2.60
C ARG A 14 7.34 -9.29 1.30
N SER A 15 8.02 -10.43 1.13
CA SER A 15 7.75 -11.32 0.01
C SER A 15 6.93 -12.51 0.47
N TYR A 16 5.81 -12.74 -0.20
CA TYR A 16 4.94 -13.90 0.04
C TYR A 16 4.71 -14.59 -1.30
N PRO A 17 5.72 -15.39 -1.79
CA PRO A 17 5.65 -15.97 -3.13
C PRO A 17 4.41 -16.83 -3.37
N GLU A 18 3.92 -17.50 -2.33
CA GLU A 18 2.74 -18.36 -2.43
C GLU A 18 1.47 -17.57 -2.74
N ILE A 19 1.41 -16.32 -2.32
CA ILE A 19 0.28 -15.42 -2.54
C ILE A 19 0.50 -14.55 -3.77
N MET A 20 1.69 -14.00 -3.89
CA MET A 20 2.05 -13.02 -4.94
C MET A 20 2.32 -13.67 -6.29
N ARG A 21 2.77 -14.92 -6.27
CA ARG A 21 3.04 -15.72 -7.48
C ARG A 21 3.85 -14.97 -8.54
N ASN A 22 3.22 -14.69 -9.69
CA ASN A 22 3.87 -14.05 -10.83
C ASN A 22 3.79 -12.53 -10.81
N SER A 23 3.33 -11.95 -9.71
CA SER A 23 3.28 -10.48 -9.59
C SER A 23 4.71 -9.90 -9.59
N PRO A 24 4.90 -8.70 -10.12
CA PRO A 24 6.20 -8.03 -10.01
C PRO A 24 6.62 -7.89 -8.55
N LEU A 25 7.92 -7.91 -8.31
CA LEU A 25 8.45 -7.72 -6.97
C LEU A 25 8.07 -6.34 -6.44
N ILE A 26 7.88 -6.24 -5.13
CA ILE A 26 7.52 -4.98 -4.47
C ILE A 26 8.55 -3.88 -4.82
N GLU A 27 9.84 -4.20 -4.73
CA GLU A 27 10.89 -3.23 -5.03
C GLU A 27 10.84 -2.74 -6.47
N ASP A 28 10.44 -3.58 -7.43
CA ASP A 28 10.28 -3.18 -8.82
C ASP A 28 9.08 -2.26 -8.99
N ARG A 29 7.99 -2.54 -8.28
CA ARG A 29 6.81 -1.67 -8.28
C ARG A 29 7.15 -0.29 -7.70
N VAL A 30 7.90 -0.27 -6.61
CA VAL A 30 8.32 0.98 -5.95
C VAL A 30 9.17 1.81 -6.90
N LYS A 31 10.14 1.20 -7.57
CA LYS A 31 11.00 1.90 -8.52
C LYS A 31 10.22 2.47 -9.69
N ALA A 32 9.26 1.69 -10.23
CA ALA A 32 8.42 2.13 -11.32
C ALA A 32 7.58 3.35 -10.92
N MET A 33 6.99 3.31 -9.73
CA MET A 33 6.17 4.41 -9.24
C MET A 33 7.00 5.65 -8.94
N ALA A 34 8.19 5.49 -8.39
CA ALA A 34 9.09 6.61 -8.14
C ALA A 34 9.46 7.31 -9.45
N ASP A 35 9.72 6.54 -10.50
CA ASP A 35 10.05 7.09 -11.82
C ASP A 35 8.86 7.86 -12.41
N ILE A 36 7.67 7.28 -12.34
CA ILE A 36 6.44 7.91 -12.83
C ILE A 36 6.18 9.22 -12.09
N SER A 37 6.31 9.21 -10.77
CA SER A 37 6.13 10.39 -9.94
C SER A 37 7.15 11.48 -10.29
N ALA A 38 8.40 11.08 -10.52
CA ALA A 38 9.47 12.02 -10.89
C ALA A 38 9.18 12.73 -12.22
N ARG A 39 8.35 12.13 -13.06
CA ARG A 39 7.92 12.74 -14.33
C ARG A 39 6.73 13.68 -14.18
N GLY A 40 6.28 13.93 -12.96
CA GLY A 40 5.18 14.84 -12.69
C GLY A 40 3.79 14.23 -12.80
N ILE A 41 3.70 12.91 -12.90
CA ILE A 41 2.42 12.20 -13.00
C ILE A 41 1.97 11.83 -11.59
N LYS A 42 0.70 12.09 -11.27
CA LYS A 42 0.14 11.73 -9.95
C LYS A 42 0.09 10.22 -9.80
N THR A 43 0.47 9.75 -8.62
CA THR A 43 0.45 8.31 -8.31
C THR A 43 -0.36 8.07 -7.05
N TYR A 44 -1.06 6.94 -7.02
CA TYR A 44 -1.75 6.44 -5.85
C TYR A 44 -1.19 5.07 -5.51
N VAL A 45 -1.05 4.79 -4.22
CA VAL A 45 -0.67 3.47 -3.73
C VAL A 45 -1.89 2.85 -3.06
N THR A 46 -2.22 1.64 -3.44
CA THR A 46 -3.29 0.87 -2.82
C THR A 46 -2.68 -0.26 -2.00
N THR A 47 -3.03 -0.33 -0.72
CA THR A 47 -2.61 -1.43 0.16
C THR A 47 -3.81 -2.33 0.41
N GLU A 48 -4.28 -2.99 -0.63
CA GLU A 48 -5.44 -3.87 -0.54
C GLU A 48 -5.21 -5.13 -1.37
N PRO A 49 -5.25 -6.30 -0.78
CA PRO A 49 -5.45 -6.52 0.66
C PRO A 49 -4.17 -6.25 1.45
N LEU A 50 -4.28 -5.47 2.52
CA LEU A 50 -3.12 -5.21 3.37
C LEU A 50 -2.73 -6.48 4.12
N MET A 51 -1.46 -6.86 4.00
CA MET A 51 -0.91 -8.03 4.66
C MET A 51 0.06 -7.61 5.76
N GLU A 52 0.52 -8.56 6.57
CA GLU A 52 1.53 -8.26 7.58
C GLU A 52 2.74 -7.58 6.95
N PHE A 53 3.28 -6.60 7.65
CA PHE A 53 4.37 -5.77 7.17
C PHE A 53 5.30 -5.38 8.32
N ASP A 54 6.47 -4.88 7.96
CA ASP A 54 7.40 -4.28 8.90
C ASP A 54 7.24 -2.77 8.77
N LEU A 55 6.87 -2.10 9.86
CA LEU A 55 6.40 -0.71 9.80
C LEU A 55 7.38 0.24 9.11
N ASN A 56 8.62 0.27 9.58
CA ASN A 56 9.59 1.22 9.03
C ASN A 56 9.89 0.97 7.56
N GLU A 57 10.06 -0.29 7.19
CA GLU A 57 10.35 -0.68 5.81
C GLU A 57 9.16 -0.42 4.91
N MET A 58 7.95 -0.67 5.39
CA MET A 58 6.72 -0.39 4.64
C MET A 58 6.59 1.11 4.35
N ILE A 59 6.86 1.93 5.35
CA ILE A 59 6.80 3.38 5.20
C ILE A 59 7.83 3.87 4.20
N GLU A 60 9.06 3.35 4.26
CA GLU A 60 10.08 3.71 3.30
C GLU A 60 9.71 3.33 1.87
N CYS A 61 9.12 2.15 1.67
CA CYS A 61 8.63 1.72 0.36
C CYS A 61 7.62 2.71 -0.20
N ILE A 62 6.65 3.10 0.62
CA ILE A 62 5.59 4.01 0.19
C ILE A 62 6.14 5.42 -0.04
N LYS A 63 7.05 5.89 0.80
CA LYS A 63 7.70 7.19 0.60
C LYS A 63 8.44 7.26 -0.74
N MET A 64 9.12 6.18 -1.11
CA MET A 64 9.84 6.14 -2.38
C MET A 64 8.90 6.25 -3.57
N CYS A 65 7.67 5.74 -3.45
CA CYS A 65 6.66 5.89 -4.49
C CYS A 65 6.21 7.34 -4.65
N ASN A 66 6.36 8.16 -3.62
CA ASN A 66 5.93 9.55 -3.58
C ASN A 66 4.46 9.71 -4.00
N PRO A 67 3.53 8.98 -3.36
CA PRO A 67 2.13 9.00 -3.78
C PRO A 67 1.39 10.25 -3.34
N GLU A 68 0.41 10.64 -4.16
CA GLU A 68 -0.56 11.66 -3.81
C GLU A 68 -1.51 11.16 -2.72
N GLN A 69 -1.81 9.87 -2.76
CA GLN A 69 -2.77 9.24 -1.85
C GLN A 69 -2.46 7.77 -1.67
N VAL A 70 -2.72 7.27 -0.46
CA VAL A 70 -2.63 5.84 -0.13
C VAL A 70 -4.02 5.36 0.29
N ASN A 71 -4.49 4.29 -0.32
CA ASN A 71 -5.77 3.67 0.04
C ASN A 71 -5.49 2.41 0.85
N ILE A 72 -6.11 2.30 2.02
CA ILE A 72 -5.97 1.12 2.89
C ILE A 72 -7.23 0.27 2.76
N GLY A 73 -7.05 -1.00 2.41
CA GLY A 73 -8.14 -1.94 2.26
C GLY A 73 -7.85 -3.28 2.92
N LYS A 74 -8.89 -3.95 3.35
CA LYS A 74 -8.83 -5.25 4.01
C LYS A 74 -9.24 -6.35 3.05
N ASN A 75 -8.66 -7.55 3.22
CA ASN A 75 -9.05 -8.71 2.44
C ASN A 75 -10.50 -9.08 2.71
N THR A 76 -11.32 -9.11 1.65
CA THR A 76 -12.72 -9.51 1.74
C THR A 76 -12.99 -10.86 1.07
N ASN A 77 -11.95 -11.46 0.48
CA ASN A 77 -12.08 -12.76 -0.18
C ASN A 77 -11.86 -13.88 0.82
N GLY A 78 -12.96 -14.50 1.28
CA GLY A 78 -12.89 -15.59 2.26
C GLY A 78 -12.22 -16.86 1.75
N LYS A 79 -11.97 -16.97 0.46
CA LYS A 79 -11.30 -18.14 -0.13
C LYS A 79 -9.79 -18.05 -0.09
N VAL A 80 -9.26 -16.86 0.15
CA VAL A 80 -7.82 -16.63 0.21
C VAL A 80 -7.46 -16.27 1.63
N CYS A 81 -6.60 -17.08 2.24
CA CYS A 81 -6.09 -16.81 3.57
C CYS A 81 -4.76 -16.07 3.43
N ILE A 82 -4.67 -14.88 3.99
CA ILE A 82 -3.45 -14.07 3.95
C ILE A 82 -3.04 -13.71 5.38
N PRO A 83 -1.75 -13.50 5.63
CA PRO A 83 -1.30 -13.00 6.93
C PRO A 83 -1.74 -11.54 7.07
N GLU A 84 -2.68 -11.29 7.99
CA GLU A 84 -3.21 -9.96 8.21
C GLU A 84 -2.50 -9.25 9.35
N PRO A 85 -2.30 -7.92 9.26
CA PRO A 85 -1.75 -7.15 10.38
C PRO A 85 -2.78 -7.00 11.48
N THR A 86 -2.31 -6.64 12.67
CA THR A 86 -3.20 -6.30 13.78
C THR A 86 -3.79 -4.91 13.58
N PRO A 87 -4.94 -4.60 14.22
CA PRO A 87 -5.49 -3.23 14.16
C PRO A 87 -4.49 -2.17 14.62
N GLU A 88 -3.70 -2.45 15.64
CA GLU A 88 -2.70 -1.53 16.17
C GLU A 88 -1.61 -1.24 15.13
N GLU A 89 -1.18 -2.27 14.39
CA GLU A 89 -0.20 -2.10 13.33
C GLU A 89 -0.74 -1.25 12.20
N VAL A 90 -2.00 -1.47 11.80
CA VAL A 90 -2.63 -0.69 10.74
C VAL A 90 -2.77 0.77 11.15
N GLN A 91 -3.19 1.01 12.39
CA GLN A 91 -3.33 2.37 12.93
C GLN A 91 -1.99 3.09 12.94
N ALA A 92 -0.92 2.40 13.34
CA ALA A 92 0.43 2.98 13.34
C ALA A 92 0.86 3.34 11.93
N LEU A 93 0.60 2.45 10.97
CA LEU A 93 0.91 2.70 9.56
C LEU A 93 0.17 3.95 9.05
N ALA A 94 -1.13 4.03 9.32
CA ALA A 94 -1.94 5.17 8.88
C ALA A 94 -1.43 6.49 9.46
N GLU A 95 -1.08 6.50 10.75
CA GLU A 95 -0.55 7.70 11.40
C GLU A 95 0.75 8.18 10.76
N GLU A 96 1.66 7.26 10.45
CA GLU A 96 2.93 7.62 9.81
C GLU A 96 2.72 8.08 8.36
N LEU A 97 1.83 7.44 7.63
CA LEU A 97 1.54 7.82 6.25
C LEU A 97 0.92 9.22 6.16
N LYS A 98 0.06 9.57 7.10
CA LYS A 98 -0.59 10.90 7.14
C LYS A 98 0.40 12.05 7.23
N LYS A 99 1.63 11.80 7.65
CA LYS A 99 2.65 12.83 7.76
C LYS A 99 3.15 13.33 6.41
N PHE A 100 2.96 12.55 5.35
CA PHE A 100 3.49 12.93 4.03
C PHE A 100 2.55 12.67 2.85
N THR A 101 1.41 12.02 3.07
CA THR A 101 0.47 11.74 1.99
C THR A 101 -0.96 11.71 2.53
N LYS A 102 -1.93 11.78 1.63
CA LYS A 102 -3.33 11.62 2.00
C LYS A 102 -3.61 10.13 2.20
N VAL A 103 -4.31 9.79 3.29
CA VAL A 103 -4.68 8.40 3.59
C VAL A 103 -6.19 8.27 3.51
N GLU A 104 -6.65 7.32 2.70
CA GLU A 104 -8.04 6.99 2.55
C GLU A 104 -8.26 5.57 3.04
N VAL A 105 -9.12 5.39 4.05
CA VAL A 105 -9.43 4.06 4.58
C VAL A 105 -10.69 3.57 3.90
N LYS A 106 -10.58 2.47 3.17
CA LYS A 106 -11.73 1.89 2.49
C LYS A 106 -12.74 1.35 3.49
N LYS A 107 -13.99 1.26 3.06
CA LYS A 107 -15.09 0.82 3.91
C LYS A 107 -14.81 -0.53 4.58
N ASN A 108 -14.22 -1.48 3.85
CA ASN A 108 -13.91 -2.81 4.37
C ASN A 108 -12.78 -2.82 5.40
N ALA A 109 -11.99 -1.75 5.48
CA ALA A 109 -10.87 -1.65 6.41
C ALA A 109 -11.19 -0.83 7.67
N LYS A 110 -12.37 -0.23 7.74
CA LYS A 110 -12.73 0.63 8.87
C LYS A 110 -12.81 -0.12 10.20
N ILE A 111 -12.99 -1.43 10.14
CA ILE A 111 -13.01 -2.27 11.34
C ILE A 111 -11.68 -2.20 12.12
N TRP A 112 -10.57 -1.93 11.42
CA TRP A 112 -9.27 -1.78 12.08
C TRP A 112 -9.15 -0.49 12.89
N PHE A 113 -10.07 0.45 12.70
CA PHE A 113 -10.01 1.79 13.32
C PHE A 113 -11.10 2.02 14.37
N LYS A 114 -11.78 0.97 14.76
CA LYS A 114 -12.84 1.05 15.80
C LYS A 114 -12.27 0.90 17.19
#